data_2812e975dad76268cce05feac1436818
#
_entry.id   2812e975dad76268cce05feac1436818
#
_cell.length_a   1.000
_cell.length_b   1.000
_cell.length_c   1.000
_cell.angle_alpha   90.00
_cell.angle_beta   90.00
_cell.angle_gamma   90.00
#
_symmetry.space_group_name_H-M   'P 1'
#
loop_
_entity.id
_entity.type
_entity.pdbx_description
1 polymer ?
#
loop_
_entity_poly.entity_id
_entity_poly.type
_entity_poly.pdbx_seq_one_letter_code
_entity_poly.pdbx_strand_id
1 'polypeptide(L)'
;MTSKKVHVMVVDDSMVARSMIIRGLSAHPSIEVIGYAINTLDAKVKIPKLNPDVITMDVEMPGKSGIDFLKEYLPQHPIPVILVSSLNLKVFDALDAGAVDFVRKPASQDNMDAFVTTLTQKVLIASAAKVRSTPATAGTSPTQAPHLSAAPLP
;
A
#
# COMPACT_ATOMS: atom_id res chain seq x y z
N MET A 1 9.47 25.28 2.56
CA MET A 1 8.87 24.46 1.61
C MET A 1 8.17 23.26 2.20
N THR A 2 7.00 23.05 1.81
CA THR A 2 6.27 21.98 2.39
C THR A 2 6.31 20.80 1.50
N SER A 3 6.58 19.69 2.07
CA SER A 3 6.54 18.46 1.34
C SER A 3 5.12 18.06 1.12
N LYS A 4 4.89 17.47 -0.02
CA LYS A 4 3.62 16.92 -0.33
C LYS A 4 3.39 15.71 0.55
N LYS A 5 2.22 15.62 1.15
CA LYS A 5 1.88 14.44 1.95
C LYS A 5 1.53 13.27 1.06
N VAL A 6 1.77 12.07 1.57
CA VAL A 6 1.38 10.84 0.92
C VAL A 6 -0.10 10.59 1.22
N HIS A 7 -0.91 10.52 0.20
CA HIS A 7 -2.35 10.28 0.36
C HIS A 7 -2.61 8.78 0.42
N VAL A 8 -3.18 8.34 1.51
CA VAL A 8 -3.41 6.90 1.74
C VAL A 8 -4.89 6.61 1.90
N MET A 9 -5.32 5.52 1.31
CA MET A 9 -6.67 5.00 1.50
C MET A 9 -6.55 3.67 2.24
N VAL A 10 -7.39 3.48 3.26
CA VAL A 10 -7.36 2.26 4.08
C VAL A 10 -8.60 1.42 3.76
N VAL A 11 -8.38 0.17 3.37
CA VAL A 11 -9.47 -0.76 3.06
C VAL A 11 -9.45 -1.89 4.09
N ASP A 12 -10.49 -1.96 4.90
CA ASP A 12 -10.58 -2.96 5.96
C ASP A 12 -12.05 -3.04 6.40
N ASP A 13 -12.58 -4.25 6.52
CA ASP A 13 -13.97 -4.41 6.92
C ASP A 13 -14.18 -4.30 8.43
N SER A 14 -13.11 -4.38 9.21
CA SER A 14 -13.20 -4.25 10.67
C SER A 14 -13.10 -2.79 11.06
N MET A 15 -14.14 -2.27 11.70
CA MET A 15 -14.13 -0.89 12.15
C MET A 15 -13.01 -0.62 13.14
N VAL A 16 -12.76 -1.56 14.04
CA VAL A 16 -11.72 -1.40 15.06
C VAL A 16 -10.34 -1.38 14.40
N ALA A 17 -10.04 -2.34 13.54
CA ALA A 17 -8.75 -2.40 12.87
C ALA A 17 -8.56 -1.17 11.98
N ARG A 18 -9.58 -0.82 11.23
CA ARG A 18 -9.53 0.33 10.33
C ARG A 18 -9.24 1.61 11.10
N SER A 19 -9.93 1.81 12.22
CA SER A 19 -9.71 3.01 13.04
C SER A 19 -8.29 3.08 13.59
N MET A 20 -7.75 1.97 14.03
CA MET A 20 -6.40 1.95 14.57
C MET A 20 -5.36 2.21 13.49
N ILE A 21 -5.56 1.65 12.31
CA ILE A 21 -4.66 1.89 11.19
C ILE A 21 -4.71 3.35 10.77
N ILE A 22 -5.91 3.91 10.63
CA ILE A 22 -6.07 5.31 10.24
C ILE A 22 -5.41 6.23 11.25
N ARG A 23 -5.64 5.99 12.54
CA ARG A 23 -5.06 6.82 13.58
C ARG A 23 -3.55 6.74 13.57
N GLY A 24 -3.02 5.53 13.42
CA GLY A 24 -1.58 5.33 13.42
C GLY A 24 -0.90 5.98 12.23
N LEU A 25 -1.45 5.78 11.05
CA LEU A 25 -0.89 6.40 9.84
C LEU A 25 -1.00 7.91 9.89
N SER A 26 -2.12 8.42 10.39
CA SER A 26 -2.36 9.87 10.46
C SER A 26 -1.44 10.57 11.44
N ALA A 27 -0.86 9.83 12.37
CA ALA A 27 0.09 10.41 13.32
C ALA A 27 1.40 10.80 12.66
N HIS A 28 1.71 10.25 11.48
CA HIS A 28 2.94 10.59 10.78
C HIS A 28 2.75 11.88 9.99
N PRO A 29 3.67 12.85 10.14
CA PRO A 29 3.47 14.17 9.50
C PRO A 29 3.48 14.13 7.97
N SER A 30 4.05 13.10 7.37
CA SER A 30 4.10 13.01 5.91
C SER A 30 2.95 12.22 5.30
N ILE A 31 2.01 11.76 6.11
CA ILE A 31 0.89 10.93 5.63
C ILE A 31 -0.43 11.62 5.91
N GLU A 32 -1.30 11.61 4.92
CA GLU A 32 -2.68 12.05 5.08
C GLU A 32 -3.59 10.91 4.64
N VAL A 33 -4.41 10.40 5.55
CA VAL A 33 -5.39 9.36 5.19
C VAL A 33 -6.60 10.08 4.62
N ILE A 34 -6.84 9.91 3.34
CA ILE A 34 -7.87 10.67 2.64
C ILE A 34 -9.22 9.96 2.57
N GLY A 35 -9.28 8.71 3.01
CA GLY A 35 -10.54 7.99 3.03
C GLY A 35 -10.34 6.53 3.34
N TYR A 36 -11.44 5.82 3.39
CA TYR A 36 -11.40 4.38 3.66
C TYR A 36 -12.52 3.67 2.92
N ALA A 37 -12.39 2.36 2.81
CA ALA A 37 -13.43 1.51 2.25
C ALA A 37 -13.62 0.29 3.15
N ILE A 38 -14.82 -0.24 3.17
CA ILE A 38 -15.17 -1.33 4.06
C ILE A 38 -15.15 -2.70 3.37
N ASN A 39 -15.04 -2.72 2.06
CA ASN A 39 -14.93 -3.96 1.28
C ASN A 39 -14.41 -3.61 -0.11
N THR A 40 -14.27 -4.63 -0.96
CA THR A 40 -13.69 -4.41 -2.28
C THR A 40 -14.62 -3.64 -3.23
N LEU A 41 -15.93 -3.81 -3.09
CA LEU A 41 -16.87 -3.04 -3.91
C LEU A 41 -16.79 -1.56 -3.57
N ASP A 42 -16.75 -1.25 -2.29
CA ASP A 42 -16.63 0.11 -1.81
C ASP A 42 -15.29 0.71 -2.28
N ALA A 43 -14.22 -0.07 -2.21
CA ALA A 43 -12.91 0.36 -2.68
C ALA A 43 -12.93 0.68 -4.17
N LYS A 44 -13.55 -0.19 -4.97
CA LYS A 44 -13.60 0.00 -6.41
C LYS A 44 -14.26 1.32 -6.79
N VAL A 45 -15.30 1.71 -6.04
CA VAL A 45 -15.99 2.97 -6.28
C VAL A 45 -15.16 4.17 -5.82
N LYS A 46 -14.50 4.04 -4.67
CA LYS A 46 -13.81 5.17 -4.04
C LYS A 46 -12.42 5.46 -4.59
N ILE A 47 -11.71 4.44 -5.04
CA ILE A 47 -10.34 4.64 -5.53
C ILE A 47 -10.25 5.71 -6.62
N PRO A 48 -11.04 5.66 -7.69
CA PRO A 48 -10.93 6.68 -8.72
C PRO A 48 -11.36 8.07 -8.24
N LYS A 49 -12.24 8.14 -7.25
CA LYS A 49 -12.69 9.42 -6.72
C LYS A 49 -11.64 10.06 -5.81
N LEU A 50 -10.98 9.25 -5.00
CA LEU A 50 -10.02 9.75 -4.03
C LEU A 50 -8.61 9.82 -4.60
N ASN A 51 -8.31 8.97 -5.55
CA ASN A 51 -7.01 8.92 -6.22
C ASN A 51 -5.84 8.86 -5.21
N PRO A 52 -5.81 7.86 -4.34
CA PRO A 52 -4.75 7.77 -3.33
C PRO A 52 -3.40 7.42 -3.97
N ASP A 53 -2.34 7.79 -3.26
CA ASP A 53 -0.98 7.43 -3.68
C ASP A 53 -0.63 6.00 -3.30
N VAL A 54 -1.16 5.53 -2.18
CA VAL A 54 -0.92 4.19 -1.66
C VAL A 54 -2.20 3.69 -1.01
N ILE A 55 -2.46 2.41 -1.15
CA ILE A 55 -3.61 1.77 -0.49
C ILE A 55 -3.10 0.72 0.48
N THR A 56 -3.64 0.68 1.70
CA THR A 56 -3.47 -0.47 2.58
C THR A 56 -4.76 -1.28 2.50
N MET A 57 -4.65 -2.57 2.27
CA MET A 57 -5.82 -3.40 2.01
C MET A 57 -5.78 -4.70 2.79
N ASP A 58 -6.84 -4.94 3.55
CA ASP A 58 -7.02 -6.20 4.27
C ASP A 58 -7.25 -7.33 3.26
N VAL A 59 -6.66 -8.49 3.53
CA VAL A 59 -6.87 -9.66 2.68
C VAL A 59 -8.19 -10.34 3.01
N GLU A 60 -8.47 -10.53 4.29
CA GLU A 60 -9.66 -11.27 4.73
C GLU A 60 -10.86 -10.35 4.85
N MET A 61 -11.63 -10.25 3.78
CA MET A 61 -12.86 -9.46 3.76
C MET A 61 -14.01 -10.29 3.22
N PRO A 62 -15.26 -10.02 3.67
CA PRO A 62 -16.41 -10.76 3.17
C PRO A 62 -16.57 -10.54 1.66
N GLY A 63 -16.99 -11.56 0.98
CA GLY A 63 -17.17 -11.51 -0.46
C GLY A 63 -15.85 -11.76 -1.16
N LYS A 64 -15.30 -10.74 -1.80
CA LYS A 64 -14.04 -10.88 -2.53
C LYS A 64 -12.87 -10.53 -1.62
N SER A 65 -11.87 -11.41 -1.58
CA SER A 65 -10.68 -11.14 -0.79
C SER A 65 -9.85 -10.01 -1.41
N GLY A 66 -8.99 -9.40 -0.60
CA GLY A 66 -8.09 -8.37 -1.10
C GLY A 66 -7.20 -8.86 -2.23
N ILE A 67 -6.70 -10.10 -2.11
CA ILE A 67 -5.84 -10.67 -3.15
C ILE A 67 -6.58 -10.81 -4.47
N ASP A 68 -7.78 -11.37 -4.43
CA ASP A 68 -8.57 -11.54 -5.65
C ASP A 68 -8.92 -10.20 -6.29
N PHE A 69 -9.23 -9.21 -5.46
CA PHE A 69 -9.52 -7.87 -5.97
C PHE A 69 -8.32 -7.29 -6.68
N LEU A 70 -7.11 -7.43 -6.12
CA LEU A 70 -5.92 -6.87 -6.73
C LEU A 70 -5.62 -7.53 -8.07
N LYS A 71 -5.80 -8.83 -8.18
CA LYS A 71 -5.55 -9.54 -9.43
C LYS A 71 -6.44 -9.03 -10.56
N GLU A 72 -7.65 -8.62 -10.22
CA GLU A 72 -8.58 -8.09 -11.22
C GLU A 72 -8.35 -6.61 -11.49
N TYR A 73 -8.05 -5.85 -10.45
CA TYR A 73 -8.05 -4.39 -10.53
C TYR A 73 -6.73 -3.78 -10.99
N LEU A 74 -5.62 -4.24 -10.43
CA LEU A 74 -4.33 -3.61 -10.67
C LEU A 74 -3.83 -3.66 -12.10
N PRO A 75 -4.12 -4.70 -12.91
CA PRO A 75 -3.64 -4.69 -14.29
C PRO A 75 -4.13 -3.49 -15.09
N GLN A 76 -5.31 -2.96 -14.76
CA GLN A 76 -5.86 -1.82 -15.49
C GLN A 76 -5.72 -0.52 -14.71
N HIS A 77 -5.49 -0.59 -13.41
CA HIS A 77 -5.41 0.58 -12.55
C HIS A 77 -4.25 0.41 -11.58
N PRO A 78 -3.01 0.50 -12.09
CA PRO A 78 -1.85 0.27 -11.22
C PRO A 78 -1.74 1.33 -10.13
N ILE A 79 -1.59 0.86 -8.91
CA ILE A 79 -1.42 1.72 -7.75
C ILE A 79 -0.71 0.91 -6.67
N PRO A 80 0.22 1.49 -5.92
CA PRO A 80 0.89 0.74 -4.86
C PRO A 80 -0.07 0.30 -3.78
N VAL A 81 -0.09 -1.00 -3.51
CA VAL A 81 -0.95 -1.57 -2.46
C VAL A 81 -0.10 -2.38 -1.51
N ILE A 82 -0.32 -2.16 -0.22
CA ILE A 82 0.28 -2.97 0.83
C ILE A 82 -0.84 -3.83 1.41
N LEU A 83 -0.69 -5.15 1.29
CA LEU A 83 -1.69 -6.06 1.85
C LEU A 83 -1.47 -6.23 3.34
N VAL A 84 -2.56 -6.33 4.08
CA VAL A 84 -2.55 -6.54 5.51
C VAL A 84 -3.35 -7.79 5.79
N SER A 85 -2.79 -8.74 6.52
CA SER A 85 -3.46 -10.02 6.75
C SER A 85 -3.24 -10.50 8.16
N SER A 86 -4.28 -11.06 8.78
CA SER A 86 -4.16 -11.69 10.08
C SER A 86 -3.66 -13.13 9.96
N LEU A 87 -3.62 -13.67 8.75
CA LEU A 87 -3.16 -15.01 8.50
C LEU A 87 -1.74 -15.01 7.97
N ASN A 88 -1.10 -16.18 7.99
CA ASN A 88 0.22 -16.31 7.37
C ASN A 88 0.05 -16.30 5.87
N LEU A 89 0.34 -15.18 5.28
CA LEU A 89 0.23 -15.01 3.85
C LEU A 89 1.55 -15.34 3.20
N LYS A 90 1.52 -16.15 2.16
CA LYS A 90 2.74 -16.43 1.42
C LYS A 90 3.15 -15.19 0.64
N VAL A 91 4.43 -14.88 0.72
CA VAL A 91 4.96 -13.70 0.04
C VAL A 91 4.63 -13.74 -1.44
N PHE A 92 4.75 -14.90 -2.06
CA PHE A 92 4.45 -15.05 -3.47
C PHE A 92 3.02 -14.67 -3.81
N ASP A 93 2.07 -15.06 -2.96
CA ASP A 93 0.66 -14.78 -3.25
C ASP A 93 0.40 -13.28 -3.25
N ALA A 94 1.01 -12.55 -2.33
CA ALA A 94 0.85 -11.11 -2.26
C ALA A 94 1.48 -10.43 -3.46
N LEU A 95 2.72 -10.78 -3.79
CA LEU A 95 3.42 -10.15 -4.89
C LEU A 95 2.83 -10.54 -6.24
N ASP A 96 2.39 -11.79 -6.37
CA ASP A 96 1.76 -12.26 -7.60
C ASP A 96 0.45 -11.51 -7.87
N ALA A 97 -0.25 -11.11 -6.81
CA ALA A 97 -1.48 -10.33 -6.95
C ALA A 97 -1.19 -8.88 -7.36
N GLY A 98 0.06 -8.46 -7.28
CA GLY A 98 0.43 -7.11 -7.66
C GLY A 98 0.71 -6.18 -6.49
N ALA A 99 0.62 -6.67 -5.25
CA ALA A 99 0.95 -5.84 -4.10
C ALA A 99 2.44 -5.55 -4.07
N VAL A 100 2.81 -4.38 -3.57
CA VAL A 100 4.23 -4.03 -3.47
C VAL A 100 4.84 -4.57 -2.18
N ASP A 101 4.02 -4.86 -1.18
CA ASP A 101 4.50 -5.41 0.09
C ASP A 101 3.30 -5.95 0.88
N PHE A 102 3.56 -6.54 2.01
CA PHE A 102 2.51 -6.97 2.91
C PHE A 102 2.96 -6.90 4.37
N VAL A 103 2.00 -6.82 5.27
CA VAL A 103 2.27 -6.78 6.71
C VAL A 103 1.27 -7.67 7.40
N ARG A 104 1.73 -8.42 8.39
CA ARG A 104 0.85 -9.28 9.17
C ARG A 104 0.22 -8.49 10.31
N LYS A 105 -1.09 -8.57 10.45
CA LYS A 105 -1.78 -7.98 11.58
C LYS A 105 -1.40 -8.72 12.86
N PRO A 106 -1.23 -8.03 13.97
CA PRO A 106 -0.92 -8.70 15.23
C PRO A 106 -2.13 -9.46 15.75
N ALA A 107 -1.89 -10.54 16.49
CA ALA A 107 -2.96 -11.34 17.07
C ALA A 107 -3.61 -10.63 18.25
N SER A 108 -2.91 -9.69 18.87
CA SER A 108 -3.44 -8.95 20.02
C SER A 108 -3.11 -7.47 19.87
N GLN A 109 -3.81 -6.65 20.63
CA GLN A 109 -3.58 -5.21 20.59
C GLN A 109 -2.25 -4.79 21.21
N ASP A 110 -1.61 -5.70 21.95
CA ASP A 110 -0.33 -5.39 22.56
C ASP A 110 0.76 -5.09 21.53
N ASN A 111 0.63 -5.65 20.34
CA ASN A 111 1.62 -5.45 19.28
C ASN A 111 1.15 -4.46 18.22
N MET A 112 0.08 -3.73 18.50
CA MET A 112 -0.49 -2.84 17.48
C MET A 112 0.43 -1.69 17.13
N ASP A 113 1.16 -1.14 18.12
CA ASP A 113 2.08 -0.04 17.84
C ASP A 113 3.19 -0.46 16.91
N ALA A 114 3.75 -1.65 17.11
CA ALA A 114 4.80 -2.16 16.22
C ALA A 114 4.25 -2.41 14.82
N PHE A 115 3.04 -2.93 14.73
CA PHE A 115 2.39 -3.16 13.46
C PHE A 115 2.19 -1.84 12.70
N VAL A 116 1.68 -0.83 13.37
CA VAL A 116 1.43 0.47 12.75
C VAL A 116 2.75 1.12 12.32
N THR A 117 3.79 1.01 13.14
CA THR A 117 5.11 1.55 12.79
C THR A 117 5.63 0.89 11.51
N THR A 118 5.54 -0.43 11.43
CA THR A 118 5.99 -1.16 10.24
C THR A 118 5.17 -0.76 9.02
N LEU A 119 3.86 -0.70 9.17
CA LEU A 119 2.97 -0.33 8.07
C LEU A 119 3.27 1.08 7.58
N THR A 120 3.49 2.02 8.50
CA THR A 120 3.82 3.39 8.16
C THR A 120 5.09 3.45 7.31
N GLN A 121 6.12 2.72 7.71
CA GLN A 121 7.37 2.70 6.97
C GLN A 121 7.17 2.13 5.56
N LYS A 122 6.39 1.06 5.44
CA LYS A 122 6.15 0.45 4.13
C LYS A 122 5.34 1.37 3.23
N VAL A 123 4.40 2.13 3.79
CA VAL A 123 3.64 3.11 3.02
C VAL A 123 4.56 4.18 2.46
N LEU A 124 5.47 4.69 3.27
CA LEU A 124 6.40 5.72 2.82
C LEU A 124 7.34 5.20 1.75
N ILE A 125 7.83 3.97 1.92
CA ILE A 125 8.70 3.34 0.92
C ILE A 125 7.96 3.14 -0.40
N ALA A 126 6.73 2.66 -0.34
CA ALA A 126 5.93 2.43 -1.54
C ALA A 126 5.66 3.73 -2.29
N SER A 127 5.37 4.79 -1.56
CA SER A 127 5.14 6.09 -2.18
C SER A 127 6.40 6.61 -2.86
N ALA A 128 7.56 6.46 -2.23
CA ALA A 128 8.82 6.90 -2.81
C ALA A 128 9.15 6.12 -4.07
N ALA A 129 8.90 4.82 -4.07
CA ALA A 129 9.13 4.00 -5.25
C ALA A 129 8.23 4.42 -6.41
N LYS A 130 6.98 4.75 -6.12
CA LYS A 130 6.05 5.22 -7.15
C LYS A 130 6.55 6.51 -7.78
N VAL A 131 6.99 7.43 -6.97
CA VAL A 131 7.50 8.72 -7.47
C VAL A 131 8.70 8.49 -8.37
N ARG A 132 9.60 7.61 -7.98
CA ARG A 132 10.78 7.36 -8.79
C ARG A 132 10.48 6.67 -10.10
N SER A 133 9.50 5.79 -10.13
CA SER A 133 9.19 5.13 -11.38
C SER A 133 8.42 6.01 -12.32
N THR A 134 7.66 6.94 -11.83
CA THR A 134 6.85 7.77 -12.68
C THR A 134 7.63 8.59 -13.67
N PRO A 135 8.59 9.30 -13.25
CA PRO A 135 9.28 10.16 -14.16
C PRO A 135 10.08 9.40 -15.10
N ALA A 136 10.48 8.42 -14.67
CA ALA A 136 11.26 7.71 -15.51
C ALA A 136 10.67 7.49 -16.73
N THR A 137 9.74 7.74 -16.60
CA THR A 137 9.22 7.65 -17.67
C THR A 137 9.99 8.02 -18.52
N ALA A 138 10.10 8.12 -18.65
CA ALA A 138 10.65 8.42 -19.47
C ALA A 138 11.75 7.92 -19.66
N GLY A 139 11.96 7.60 -19.67
CA GLY A 139 12.78 7.16 -19.87
C GLY A 139 13.81 6.79 -19.91
N THR A 140 14.03 6.65 -19.79
CA THR A 140 14.82 6.24 -19.62
C THR A 140 15.46 5.38 -19.20
N SER A 141 15.64 5.30 -19.15
CA SER A 141 16.14 4.52 -18.62
C SER A 141 16.96 3.85 -18.40
N PRO A 142 17.22 3.69 -18.40
CA PRO A 142 17.80 2.99 -17.93
C PRO A 142 18.77 2.56 -17.56
N THR A 143 18.69 2.49 -17.38
CA THR A 143 19.28 2.14 -16.92
C THR A 143 20.00 1.80 -16.44
N GLN A 144 19.95 1.69 -16.11
CA GLN A 144 20.31 1.55 -15.52
C GLN A 144 20.88 1.33 -15.06
N ALA A 145 20.95 1.23 -15.11
CA ALA A 145 21.24 1.20 -14.46
C ALA A 145 21.88 1.01 -13.99
N PRO A 146 21.93 0.90 -13.89
CA PRO A 146 22.41 0.85 -13.24
C PRO A 146 23.01 0.63 -12.86
N HIS A 147 22.92 0.58 -12.71
CA HIS A 147 23.17 0.60 -12.28
C HIS A 147 23.66 0.39 -12.02
N LEU A 148 23.77 0.17 -12.02
CA LEU A 148 24.14 0.22 -11.78
C LEU A 148 24.65 0.20 -11.78
N SER A 149 24.73 0.12 -11.92
CA SER A 149 25.05 0.34 -11.90
C SER A 149 25.63 0.47 -11.94
N ALA A 150 25.72 0.38 -12.05
CA ALA A 150 26.11 0.67 -12.08
C ALA A 150 26.81 0.85 -12.25
N ALA A 151 26.87 0.69 -12.32
CA ALA A 151 27.45 0.89 -12.44
C ALA A 151 28.37 1.02 -12.64
N PRO A 152 28.49 0.97 -12.72
CA PRO A 152 29.30 1.06 -12.82
C PRO A 152 30.21 0.90 -13.03
N LEU A 153 30.16 0.62 -13.05
CA LEU A 153 30.74 0.50 -13.06
C LEU A 153 31.50 0.38 -13.45
N PRO A 154 31.74 0.05 -13.77
CA PRO A 154 32.29 -0.10 -13.87
C PRO A 154 32.68 0.00 -13.96
#